data_db1be26fa09638d700e37801020c41d1
#
_entry.id   db1be26fa09638d700e37801020c41d1
#
_cell.length_a   1.000
_cell.length_b   1.000
_cell.length_c   1.000
_cell.angle_alpha   90.00
_cell.angle_beta   90.00
_cell.angle_gamma   90.00
#
_symmetry.space_group_name_H-M   'P 1'
#
loop_
_entity.id
_entity.type
_entity.pdbx_description
1 polymer ?
#
loop_
_entity_poly.entity_id
_entity_poly.type
_entity_poly.pdbx_seq_one_letter_code
_entity_poly.pdbx_strand_id
1 'polypeptide(L)' 'MAVSYKKLWKLLIDKDMKKKDLQAEAGISWASVTKMSKGENVSMDVLLKVCKALNCNIGDIVDAISDVEEA' A
#
# COMPACT_ATOMS: atom_id res chain seq x y z
N MET A 1 -12.90 -8.86 -7.49
CA MET A 1 -11.77 -7.92 -7.59
C MET A 1 -10.90 -8.04 -6.34
N ALA A 2 -9.64 -7.88 -6.54
CA ALA A 2 -8.67 -7.90 -5.45
C ALA A 2 -7.81 -6.66 -5.52
N VAL A 3 -7.06 -6.39 -4.47
CA VAL A 3 -6.12 -5.25 -4.48
C VAL A 3 -4.70 -5.78 -4.57
N SER A 4 -3.86 -5.00 -5.22
CA SER A 4 -2.43 -5.26 -5.30
C SER A 4 -1.67 -4.05 -4.79
N TYR A 5 -0.69 -4.29 -3.95
CA TYR A 5 0.17 -3.23 -3.41
C TYR A 5 1.58 -3.30 -3.97
N LYS A 6 1.76 -3.99 -5.10
CA LYS A 6 3.08 -4.14 -5.72
C LYS A 6 3.72 -2.78 -6.01
N LYS A 7 2.92 -1.83 -6.48
CA LYS A 7 3.41 -0.49 -6.75
C LYS A 7 3.94 0.18 -5.49
N LEU A 8 3.25 -0.03 -4.36
CA LEU A 8 3.69 0.52 -3.09
C LEU A 8 5.06 -0.03 -2.69
N TRP A 9 5.23 -1.35 -2.80
CA TRP A 9 6.51 -1.96 -2.41
C TRP A 9 7.65 -1.52 -3.33
N LYS A 10 7.38 -1.38 -4.62
CA LYS A 10 8.37 -0.84 -5.56
C LYS A 10 8.74 0.59 -5.20
N LEU A 11 7.74 1.41 -4.85
CA LEU A 11 7.99 2.80 -4.49
C LEU A 11 8.85 2.89 -3.23
N LEU A 12 8.61 2.03 -2.25
CA LEU A 12 9.46 1.98 -1.05
C LEU A 12 10.90 1.64 -1.40
N ILE A 13 11.10 0.67 -2.29
CA ILE A 13 12.43 0.29 -2.75
C ILE A 13 13.10 1.48 -3.42
N ASP A 14 12.39 2.19 -4.29
CA ASP A 14 12.92 3.36 -4.97
C ASP A 14 13.30 4.47 -4.01
N LYS A 15 12.59 4.59 -2.90
CA LYS A 15 12.86 5.59 -1.88
C LYS A 15 13.81 5.09 -0.79
N ASP A 16 14.29 3.86 -0.94
CA ASP A 16 15.19 3.24 0.04
C ASP A 16 14.55 3.17 1.42
N MET A 17 13.27 2.83 1.47
CA MET A 17 12.48 2.74 2.70
C MET A 17 12.10 1.30 2.99
N LYS A 18 12.02 0.98 4.27
CA LYS A 18 11.51 -0.31 4.73
C LYS A 18 10.06 -0.14 5.19
N LYS A 19 9.36 -1.26 5.39
CA LYS A 19 7.98 -1.22 5.88
C LYS A 19 7.87 -0.51 7.22
N LYS A 20 8.86 -0.66 8.09
CA LYS A 20 8.90 0.07 9.37
C LYS A 20 8.95 1.56 9.16
N ASP A 21 9.72 2.00 8.17
CA ASP A 21 9.84 3.42 7.87
C ASP A 21 8.50 3.95 7.36
N LEU A 22 7.83 3.18 6.52
CA LEU A 22 6.51 3.55 6.03
C LEU A 22 5.52 3.67 7.19
N GLN A 23 5.52 2.71 8.10
CA GLN A 23 4.63 2.72 9.25
C GLN A 23 4.82 3.99 10.07
N ALA A 24 6.06 4.34 10.34
CA ALA A 24 6.38 5.53 11.14
C ALA A 24 6.00 6.82 10.40
N GLU A 25 6.35 6.92 9.13
CA GLU A 25 6.09 8.11 8.33
C GLU A 25 4.60 8.35 8.12
N ALA A 26 3.86 7.28 7.86
CA ALA A 26 2.42 7.39 7.60
C ALA A 26 1.60 7.47 8.88
N GLY A 27 2.18 7.10 10.01
CA GLY A 27 1.45 7.09 11.28
C GLY A 27 0.33 6.06 11.30
N ILE A 28 0.54 4.91 10.69
CA ILE A 28 -0.45 3.83 10.64
C ILE A 28 -0.02 2.69 11.56
N SER A 29 -0.98 1.81 11.89
CA SER A 29 -0.69 0.66 12.73
C SER A 29 0.10 -0.40 11.98
N TRP A 30 0.86 -1.20 12.70
CA TRP A 30 1.57 -2.33 12.11
C TRP A 30 0.60 -3.34 11.52
N ALA A 31 -0.60 -3.46 12.14
CA ALA A 31 -1.65 -4.33 11.61
C ALA A 31 -2.04 -3.93 10.18
N SER A 32 -2.11 -2.61 9.90
CA SER A 32 -2.41 -2.13 8.55
C SER A 32 -1.31 -2.51 7.57
N VAL A 33 -0.04 -2.37 7.97
CA VAL A 33 1.10 -2.75 7.14
C VAL A 33 1.05 -4.25 6.86
N THR A 34 0.74 -5.04 7.87
CA THR A 34 0.64 -6.49 7.73
C THR A 34 -0.46 -6.88 6.73
N LYS A 35 -1.61 -6.22 6.82
CA LYS A 35 -2.71 -6.47 5.88
C LYS A 35 -2.28 -6.17 4.45
N MET A 36 -1.62 -5.03 4.26
CA MET A 36 -1.14 -4.67 2.92
C MET A 36 -0.11 -5.67 2.41
N SER A 37 0.74 -6.21 3.30
CA SER A 37 1.71 -7.23 2.93
C SER A 37 1.06 -8.52 2.46
N LYS A 38 -0.13 -8.82 2.99
CA LYS A 38 -0.90 -10.00 2.60
C LYS A 38 -1.83 -9.75 1.42
N GLY A 39 -1.87 -8.53 0.91
CA GLY A 39 -2.80 -8.18 -0.17
C GLY A 39 -4.23 -8.02 0.29
N GLU A 40 -4.44 -7.77 1.57
CA GLU A 40 -5.77 -7.57 2.14
C GLU A 40 -6.20 -6.11 2.04
N ASN A 41 -7.50 -5.90 2.12
CA ASN A 41 -8.04 -4.53 2.07
C ASN A 41 -7.72 -3.76 3.34
N VAL A 42 -7.42 -2.48 3.17
CA VAL A 42 -7.29 -1.55 4.28
C VAL A 42 -8.22 -0.37 4.02
N SER A 43 -8.47 0.43 5.05
CA SER A 43 -9.36 1.57 4.91
C SER A 43 -8.76 2.64 4.00
N MET A 44 -9.63 3.45 3.42
CA MET A 44 -9.18 4.58 2.61
C MET A 44 -8.35 5.55 3.44
N ASP A 45 -8.68 5.70 4.72
CA ASP A 45 -7.92 6.55 5.62
C ASP A 45 -6.46 6.12 5.71
N VAL A 46 -6.20 4.82 5.80
CA VAL A 46 -4.84 4.27 5.80
C VAL A 46 -4.15 4.59 4.48
N LEU A 47 -4.84 4.39 3.37
CA LEU A 47 -4.27 4.67 2.05
C LEU A 47 -3.92 6.13 1.88
N LEU A 48 -4.78 7.04 2.36
CA LEU A 48 -4.50 8.46 2.28
C LEU A 48 -3.29 8.86 3.13
N LYS A 49 -3.15 8.25 4.29
CA LYS A 49 -1.98 8.49 5.13
C LYS A 49 -0.69 8.04 4.44
N VAL A 50 -0.74 6.90 3.78
CA VAL A 50 0.41 6.40 3.00
C VAL A 50 0.72 7.35 1.85
N CYS A 51 -0.30 7.81 1.13
CA CYS A 51 -0.11 8.75 0.04
C CYS A 51 0.53 10.06 0.52
N LYS A 52 0.08 10.55 1.66
CA LYS A 52 0.66 11.78 2.23
C LYS A 52 2.12 11.56 2.61
N ALA A 53 2.44 10.44 3.23
CA ALA A 53 3.81 10.13 3.65
C ALA A 53 4.75 10.03 2.47
N LEU A 54 4.29 9.46 1.35
CA LEU A 54 5.11 9.23 0.17
C LEU A 54 4.92 10.31 -0.90
N ASN A 55 4.04 11.27 -0.66
CA ASN A 55 3.75 12.36 -1.58
C ASN A 55 3.35 11.83 -2.96
N CYS A 56 2.35 10.97 -2.99
CA CYS A 56 1.90 10.32 -4.22
C CYS A 56 0.38 10.17 -4.21
N ASN A 57 -0.15 9.65 -5.31
CA ASN A 57 -1.59 9.39 -5.46
C ASN A 57 -1.90 7.93 -5.16
N ILE A 58 -3.18 7.64 -4.92
CA ILE A 58 -3.63 6.29 -4.65
C ILE A 58 -3.26 5.33 -5.78
N GLY A 59 -3.39 5.77 -7.02
CA GLY A 59 -3.02 4.95 -8.18
C GLY A 59 -1.55 4.60 -8.25
N ASP A 60 -0.71 5.31 -7.49
CA ASP A 60 0.73 5.02 -7.45
C ASP A 60 1.08 3.91 -6.47
N ILE A 61 0.15 3.52 -5.60
CA ILE A 61 0.42 2.54 -4.55
C ILE A 61 -0.50 1.33 -4.61
N VAL A 62 -1.66 1.44 -5.26
CA VAL A 62 -2.68 0.40 -5.24
C VAL A 62 -3.23 0.18 -6.63
N ASP A 63 -3.48 -1.07 -6.96
CA ASP A 63 -4.19 -1.48 -8.17
C ASP A 63 -5.38 -2.34 -7.82
N ALA A 64 -6.46 -2.18 -8.58
CA ALA A 64 -7.56 -3.12 -8.52
C ALA A 64 -7.29 -4.16 -9.62
N ILE A 65 -7.24 -5.42 -9.24
CA ILE A 65 -6.99 -6.50 -10.18
C ILE A 65 -8.16 -7.46 -10.19
N SER A 66 -8.42 -8.03 -11.36
CA SER A 66 -9.47 -9.03 -11.49
C SER A 66 -8.95 -10.36 -10.93
N ASP A 67 -9.73 -10.96 -10.06
CA ASP A 67 -9.42 -12.28 -9.53
C ASP A 67 -10.07 -13.38 -10.36
N VAL A 68 -10.80 -12.96 -11.37
CA VAL A 68 -11.39 -13.89 -12.32
C VAL A 68 -10.51 -13.91 -13.53
N GLU A 69 -9.95 -14.71 -13.81
CA GLU A 69 -9.18 -14.64 -14.90
C GLU A 69 -9.72 -15.24 -16.00
N GLU A 70 -10.17 -15.05 -15.81
CA GLU A 70 -10.46 -15.40 -16.32
C GLU A 70 -10.87 -15.63 -16.93
N ALA A 71 -11.13 -15.67 -16.80
CA ALA A 71 -11.46 -15.93 -17.23
C ALA A 71 -11.70 -16.30 -18.03
#